data_7a8d293c95898b922333febba14c3025
#
_entry.id   7a8d293c95898b922333febba14c3025
#
_cell.length_a   1.000
_cell.length_b   1.000
_cell.length_c   1.000
_cell.angle_alpha   90.00
_cell.angle_beta   90.00
_cell.angle_gamma   90.00
#
_symmetry.space_group_name_H-M   'P 1'
#
loop_
_entity.id
_entity.type
_entity.pdbx_description
1 polymer ?
#
loop_
_entity_poly.entity_id
_entity_poly.type
_entity_poly.pdbx_seq_one_letter_code
_entity_poly.pdbx_strand_id
1 'polypeptide(L)'
;MKKIAIRIDDIGASAKRFEVYSKRRIGNFLFLKYLKPLKAWGPYREMVAGEWGQVFKILHRYGAKLTVGVTASWVEWNGKLVPFPEKFPDEAAALKEGLGQGILEIANHGLTHCVIGKHLPRLFFSNRKYHREFWDWIPRQTHFMHIKQSQEILQDYFETPIITLIPPGNVYSSDTLEAANYYGIKTV
;
A
#
# COMPACT_ATOMS: atom_id res chain seq x y z
N MET A 1 -31.47 2.78 -1.53
CA MET A 1 -30.62 1.73 -0.94
C MET A 1 -29.24 2.30 -0.69
N LYS A 2 -28.72 2.26 0.53
CA LYS A 2 -27.35 2.74 0.83
C LYS A 2 -26.33 1.73 0.29
N LYS A 3 -25.36 2.20 -0.51
CA LYS A 3 -24.24 1.39 -0.97
C LYS A 3 -23.06 1.60 -0.01
N ILE A 4 -22.38 0.53 0.39
CA ILE A 4 -21.20 0.55 1.25
C ILE A 4 -20.05 -0.03 0.44
N ALA A 5 -18.96 0.71 0.28
CA ALA A 5 -17.70 0.20 -0.24
C ALA A 5 -16.81 -0.22 0.93
N ILE A 6 -16.27 -1.42 0.84
CA ILE A 6 -15.33 -1.97 1.84
C ILE A 6 -13.97 -2.05 1.18
N ARG A 7 -12.93 -1.53 1.84
CA ARG A 7 -11.55 -1.60 1.35
C ARG A 7 -10.55 -1.88 2.46
N ILE A 8 -9.45 -2.52 2.11
CA ILE A 8 -8.24 -2.67 2.92
C ILE A 8 -7.09 -2.11 2.11
N ASP A 9 -6.32 -1.20 2.70
CA ASP A 9 -5.17 -0.57 2.07
C ASP A 9 -3.85 -1.09 2.66
N ASP A 10 -2.74 -0.64 2.09
CA ASP A 10 -1.38 -0.84 2.62
C ASP A 10 -0.84 -2.29 2.55
N ILE A 11 -1.46 -3.19 1.78
CA ILE A 11 -0.93 -4.55 1.60
C ILE A 11 0.41 -4.49 0.87
N GLY A 12 1.44 -5.10 1.46
CA GLY A 12 2.81 -5.07 0.93
C GLY A 12 3.55 -3.74 1.13
N ALA A 13 3.02 -2.80 1.92
CA ALA A 13 3.59 -1.47 2.09
C ALA A 13 4.77 -1.46 3.08
N SER A 14 6.01 -1.62 2.59
CA SER A 14 7.24 -1.64 3.40
C SER A 14 7.42 -0.41 4.30
N ALA A 15 6.97 0.75 3.85
CA ALA A 15 7.03 2.00 4.61
C ALA A 15 6.34 1.91 5.97
N LYS A 16 5.35 1.05 6.11
CA LYS A 16 4.62 0.82 7.35
C LYS A 16 5.49 0.33 8.50
N ARG A 17 6.57 -0.36 8.23
CA ARG A 17 7.56 -0.77 9.26
C ARG A 17 8.14 0.43 10.00
N PHE A 18 8.19 1.58 9.34
CA PHE A 18 8.79 2.83 9.83
C PHE A 18 7.76 3.85 10.32
N GLU A 19 6.48 3.58 10.15
CA GLU A 19 5.38 4.47 10.57
C GLU A 19 5.13 4.47 12.09
N VAL A 20 5.91 3.76 12.88
CA VAL A 20 5.87 3.88 14.34
C VAL A 20 6.33 5.28 14.73
N TYR A 21 5.43 6.10 15.20
CA TYR A 21 5.70 7.47 15.61
C TYR A 21 4.92 7.85 16.87
N SER A 22 5.37 8.91 17.52
CA SER A 22 4.68 9.54 18.65
C SER A 22 4.03 10.85 18.21
N LYS A 23 2.86 11.17 18.77
CA LYS A 23 2.21 12.48 18.63
C LYS A 23 3.05 13.61 19.26
N ARG A 24 3.88 13.29 20.25
CA ARG A 24 4.77 14.24 20.91
C ARG A 24 6.14 14.22 20.25
N ARG A 25 6.73 15.40 19.96
CA ARG A 25 8.04 15.51 19.29
C ARG A 25 9.12 14.70 19.98
N ILE A 26 9.22 14.82 21.32
CA ILE A 26 10.22 14.11 22.13
C ILE A 26 10.05 12.58 22.07
N GLY A 27 8.81 12.10 21.90
CA GLY A 27 8.53 10.68 21.77
C GLY A 27 8.97 10.07 20.44
N ASN A 28 9.40 10.87 19.47
CA ASN A 28 9.96 10.37 18.20
C ASN A 28 11.48 10.15 18.27
N PHE A 29 12.08 10.42 19.43
CA PHE A 29 13.49 10.09 19.66
C PHE A 29 13.68 8.57 19.67
N LEU A 30 14.57 8.06 18.85
CA LEU A 30 14.98 6.68 18.63
C LEU A 30 14.00 5.61 19.18
N PHE A 31 14.23 5.13 20.40
CA PHE A 31 13.47 4.04 21.02
C PHE A 31 12.20 4.48 21.73
N LEU A 32 12.07 5.77 22.08
CA LEU A 32 10.93 6.25 22.88
C LEU A 32 9.59 6.06 22.16
N LYS A 33 9.57 6.14 20.83
CA LYS A 33 8.36 5.93 20.03
C LYS A 33 7.77 4.52 20.14
N TYR A 34 8.54 3.55 20.61
CA TYR A 34 8.08 2.18 20.84
C TYR A 34 7.48 1.96 22.23
N LEU A 35 7.70 2.89 23.16
CA LEU A 35 7.12 2.82 24.51
C LEU A 35 5.61 3.06 24.45
N LYS A 36 4.82 2.20 25.13
CA LYS A 36 3.34 2.26 25.10
C LYS A 36 2.76 3.66 25.31
N PRO A 37 3.18 4.47 26.30
CA PRO A 37 2.57 5.78 26.55
C PRO A 37 2.90 6.83 25.48
N LEU A 38 3.95 6.61 24.67
CA LEU A 38 4.39 7.54 23.64
C LEU A 38 4.02 7.09 22.24
N LYS A 39 3.73 5.81 22.07
CA LYS A 39 3.40 5.18 20.79
C LYS A 39 2.05 5.63 20.26
N ALA A 40 2.02 6.15 19.04
CA ALA A 40 0.78 6.51 18.36
C ALA A 40 0.28 5.39 17.41
N TRP A 41 1.19 4.61 16.82
CA TRP A 41 0.88 3.49 15.94
C TRP A 41 1.59 2.21 16.39
N GLY A 42 0.96 1.07 16.13
CA GLY A 42 1.54 -0.26 16.36
C GLY A 42 2.62 -0.62 15.34
N PRO A 43 3.47 -1.62 15.64
CA PRO A 43 4.30 -2.22 14.61
C PRO A 43 3.38 -2.84 13.54
N TYR A 44 3.75 -2.58 12.29
CA TYR A 44 3.08 -3.18 11.14
C TYR A 44 3.50 -4.64 10.98
N ARG A 45 2.55 -5.48 10.62
CA ARG A 45 2.77 -6.81 10.06
C ARG A 45 1.85 -7.03 8.88
N GLU A 46 2.29 -7.83 7.92
CA GLU A 46 1.45 -8.27 6.82
C GLU A 46 0.38 -9.26 7.30
N MET A 47 -0.77 -9.28 6.65
CA MET A 47 -1.77 -10.33 6.84
C MET A 47 -1.24 -11.61 6.20
N VAL A 48 -1.31 -12.71 6.94
CA VAL A 48 -0.89 -14.02 6.40
C VAL A 48 -2.02 -14.69 5.61
N ALA A 49 -1.68 -15.61 4.70
CA ALA A 49 -2.64 -16.29 3.83
C ALA A 49 -3.84 -16.91 4.58
N GLY A 50 -3.62 -17.49 5.76
CA GLY A 50 -4.69 -18.04 6.60
C GLY A 50 -5.69 -16.99 7.12
N GLU A 51 -5.27 -15.75 7.34
CA GLU A 51 -6.15 -14.63 7.72
C GLU A 51 -7.01 -14.19 6.53
N TRP A 52 -6.44 -14.19 5.32
CA TRP A 52 -7.19 -13.97 4.09
C TRP A 52 -8.32 -14.99 3.93
N GLY A 53 -8.07 -16.27 4.20
CA GLY A 53 -9.10 -17.31 4.19
C GLY A 53 -10.25 -17.03 5.17
N GLN A 54 -9.99 -16.42 6.33
CA GLN A 54 -11.06 -15.99 7.26
C GLN A 54 -11.85 -14.80 6.69
N VAL A 55 -11.18 -13.82 6.11
CA VAL A 55 -11.83 -12.68 5.44
C VAL A 55 -12.75 -13.18 4.32
N PHE A 56 -12.30 -14.11 3.48
CA PHE A 56 -13.10 -14.68 2.38
C PHE A 56 -14.35 -15.37 2.89
N LYS A 57 -14.28 -16.16 3.97
CA LYS A 57 -15.46 -16.78 4.59
C LYS A 57 -16.49 -15.73 5.02
N ILE A 58 -16.05 -14.60 5.58
CA ILE A 58 -16.94 -13.51 5.96
C ILE A 58 -17.58 -12.86 4.73
N LEU A 59 -16.78 -12.55 3.71
CA LEU A 59 -17.29 -11.94 2.47
C LEU A 59 -18.34 -12.83 1.79
N HIS A 60 -18.06 -14.13 1.68
CA HIS A 60 -19.03 -15.10 1.14
C HIS A 60 -20.31 -15.15 1.96
N ARG A 61 -20.20 -15.23 3.30
CA ARG A 61 -21.35 -15.30 4.20
C ARG A 61 -22.33 -14.14 4.01
N TYR A 62 -21.80 -12.95 3.73
CA TYR A 62 -22.60 -11.72 3.61
C TYR A 62 -22.82 -11.28 2.16
N GLY A 63 -22.37 -12.04 1.17
CA GLY A 63 -22.42 -11.66 -0.25
C GLY A 63 -21.70 -10.32 -0.52
N ALA A 64 -20.64 -10.04 0.24
CA ALA A 64 -19.89 -8.79 0.17
C ALA A 64 -18.68 -8.93 -0.75
N LYS A 65 -18.21 -7.79 -1.27
CA LYS A 65 -16.97 -7.67 -2.03
C LYS A 65 -16.02 -6.70 -1.33
N LEU A 66 -14.72 -6.89 -1.55
CA LEU A 66 -13.66 -6.12 -0.93
C LEU A 66 -12.69 -5.61 -1.98
N THR A 67 -12.38 -4.32 -1.96
CA THR A 67 -11.26 -3.74 -2.73
C THR A 67 -9.99 -3.78 -1.87
N VAL A 68 -8.92 -4.33 -2.43
CA VAL A 68 -7.63 -4.50 -1.74
C VAL A 68 -6.58 -3.65 -2.43
N GLY A 69 -6.07 -2.64 -1.73
CA GLY A 69 -4.98 -1.78 -2.17
C GLY A 69 -3.62 -2.46 -1.97
N VAL A 70 -3.01 -2.92 -3.06
CA VAL A 70 -1.71 -3.62 -3.04
C VAL A 70 -0.60 -2.70 -3.49
N THR A 71 0.44 -2.54 -2.65
CA THR A 71 1.69 -1.89 -3.02
C THR A 71 2.54 -2.86 -3.83
N ALA A 72 2.90 -2.47 -5.05
CA ALA A 72 3.47 -3.39 -6.04
C ALA A 72 4.88 -3.89 -5.68
N SER A 73 5.66 -3.11 -4.91
CA SER A 73 7.02 -3.49 -4.55
C SER A 73 7.36 -3.16 -3.10
N TRP A 74 8.00 -4.11 -2.46
CA TRP A 74 8.61 -3.94 -1.14
C TRP A 74 9.97 -3.27 -1.25
N VAL A 75 10.25 -2.29 -0.40
CA VAL A 75 11.56 -1.63 -0.31
C VAL A 75 12.38 -2.26 0.79
N GLU A 76 13.51 -2.87 0.44
CA GLU A 76 14.47 -3.39 1.40
C GLU A 76 15.30 -2.27 2.06
N TRP A 77 16.00 -2.57 3.15
CA TRP A 77 16.82 -1.59 3.88
C TRP A 77 17.91 -0.92 3.01
N ASN A 78 18.41 -1.65 2.02
CA ASN A 78 19.41 -1.16 1.06
C ASN A 78 18.78 -0.41 -0.13
N GLY A 79 17.46 -0.22 -0.14
CA GLY A 79 16.72 0.44 -1.21
C GLY A 79 16.36 -0.46 -2.39
N LYS A 80 16.72 -1.77 -2.37
CA LYS A 80 16.32 -2.72 -3.40
C LYS A 80 14.80 -2.89 -3.39
N LEU A 81 14.20 -2.87 -4.57
CA LEU A 81 12.79 -3.19 -4.78
C LEU A 81 12.64 -4.70 -5.01
N VAL A 82 11.66 -5.28 -4.33
CA VAL A 82 11.26 -6.67 -4.52
C VAL A 82 9.77 -6.66 -4.83
N PRO A 83 9.31 -7.18 -5.97
CA PRO A 83 7.89 -7.28 -6.31
C PRO A 83 7.08 -7.94 -5.19
N PHE A 84 5.85 -7.46 -4.97
CA PHE A 84 4.98 -7.98 -3.91
C PHE A 84 4.81 -9.51 -4.00
N PRO A 85 4.56 -10.11 -5.19
CA PRO A 85 4.40 -11.56 -5.30
C PRO A 85 5.67 -12.36 -4.97
N GLU A 86 6.84 -11.77 -5.18
CA GLU A 86 8.12 -12.40 -4.82
C GLU A 86 8.40 -12.30 -3.32
N LYS A 87 8.00 -11.19 -2.70
CA LYS A 87 8.22 -10.94 -1.27
C LYS A 87 7.26 -11.72 -0.40
N PHE A 88 6.01 -11.83 -0.83
CA PHE A 88 4.89 -12.43 -0.11
C PHE A 88 4.12 -13.42 -1.00
N PRO A 89 4.74 -14.54 -1.41
CA PRO A 89 4.15 -15.43 -2.41
C PRO A 89 2.85 -16.08 -1.95
N ASP A 90 2.74 -16.47 -0.67
CA ASP A 90 1.56 -17.12 -0.13
C ASP A 90 0.38 -16.14 -0.03
N GLU A 91 0.66 -14.90 0.39
CA GLU A 91 -0.34 -13.83 0.47
C GLU A 91 -0.81 -13.41 -0.93
N ALA A 92 0.10 -13.30 -1.88
CA ALA A 92 -0.22 -12.98 -3.26
C ALA A 92 -1.08 -14.07 -3.90
N ALA A 93 -0.78 -15.34 -3.65
CA ALA A 93 -1.58 -16.46 -4.10
C ALA A 93 -3.00 -16.43 -3.49
N ALA A 94 -3.12 -16.16 -2.19
CA ALA A 94 -4.42 -16.01 -1.55
C ALA A 94 -5.25 -14.86 -2.16
N LEU A 95 -4.62 -13.70 -2.45
CA LEU A 95 -5.31 -12.60 -3.11
C LEU A 95 -5.74 -12.96 -4.54
N LYS A 96 -4.91 -13.68 -5.30
CA LYS A 96 -5.25 -14.18 -6.65
C LYS A 96 -6.44 -15.16 -6.61
N GLU A 97 -6.50 -16.02 -5.59
CA GLU A 97 -7.64 -16.89 -5.35
C GLU A 97 -8.92 -16.09 -5.09
N GLY A 98 -8.90 -15.13 -4.17
CA GLY A 98 -10.07 -14.29 -3.86
C GLY A 98 -10.55 -13.45 -5.05
N LEU A 99 -9.62 -13.00 -5.90
CA LEU A 99 -9.92 -12.34 -7.17
C LEU A 99 -10.64 -13.31 -8.13
N GLY A 100 -10.12 -14.54 -8.29
CA GLY A 100 -10.74 -15.59 -9.12
C GLY A 100 -12.13 -15.99 -8.66
N GLN A 101 -12.40 -15.93 -7.34
CA GLN A 101 -13.73 -16.15 -6.75
C GLN A 101 -14.68 -14.96 -6.95
N GLY A 102 -14.21 -13.82 -7.49
CA GLY A 102 -15.01 -12.62 -7.72
C GLY A 102 -15.43 -11.86 -6.44
N ILE A 103 -14.80 -12.15 -5.32
CA ILE A 103 -15.04 -11.48 -4.03
C ILE A 103 -14.05 -10.36 -3.73
N LEU A 104 -12.90 -10.33 -4.45
CA LEU A 104 -11.93 -9.25 -4.37
C LEU A 104 -11.85 -8.44 -5.66
N GLU A 105 -11.54 -7.17 -5.51
CA GLU A 105 -10.96 -6.30 -6.51
C GLU A 105 -9.55 -5.93 -6.06
N ILE A 106 -8.56 -6.06 -6.93
CA ILE A 106 -7.20 -5.58 -6.68
C ILE A 106 -7.09 -4.15 -7.18
N ALA A 107 -6.71 -3.25 -6.30
CA ALA A 107 -6.41 -1.87 -6.62
C ALA A 107 -4.90 -1.61 -6.50
N ASN A 108 -4.37 -0.79 -7.38
CA ASN A 108 -3.00 -0.31 -7.29
C ASN A 108 -2.86 0.63 -6.09
N HIS A 109 -1.91 0.35 -5.18
CA HIS A 109 -1.60 1.20 -4.03
C HIS A 109 -0.19 1.81 -4.13
N GLY A 110 0.20 2.13 -5.35
CA GLY A 110 1.52 2.67 -5.68
C GLY A 110 2.59 1.59 -5.85
N LEU A 111 3.78 2.05 -6.24
CA LEU A 111 4.93 1.16 -6.45
C LEU A 111 5.57 0.76 -5.12
N THR A 112 5.81 1.73 -4.25
CA THR A 112 6.62 1.57 -3.04
C THR A 112 5.97 2.11 -1.79
N HIS A 113 4.83 2.78 -1.92
CA HIS A 113 4.15 3.50 -0.84
C HIS A 113 4.96 4.65 -0.24
N CYS A 114 6.24 4.84 -0.59
CA CYS A 114 7.15 5.78 0.07
C CYS A 114 8.11 6.47 -0.89
N VAL A 115 8.72 7.54 -0.42
CA VAL A 115 9.87 8.19 -1.10
C VAL A 115 11.14 7.46 -0.68
N ILE A 116 11.68 6.66 -1.59
CA ILE A 116 12.87 5.81 -1.34
C ILE A 116 14.03 6.65 -0.83
N GLY A 117 14.74 6.15 0.17
CA GLY A 117 15.87 6.81 0.82
C GLY A 117 15.49 7.88 1.84
N LYS A 118 14.27 8.42 1.81
CA LYS A 118 13.78 9.43 2.77
C LYS A 118 12.80 8.87 3.79
N HIS A 119 12.25 7.70 3.56
CA HIS A 119 11.25 7.06 4.42
C HIS A 119 11.83 6.43 5.70
N LEU A 120 13.15 6.22 5.76
CA LEU A 120 13.81 5.60 6.92
C LEU A 120 13.71 6.48 8.17
N PRO A 121 13.67 5.88 9.38
CA PRO A 121 13.55 6.63 10.63
C PRO A 121 14.68 7.64 10.81
N ARG A 122 14.32 8.82 11.33
CA ARG A 122 15.27 9.86 11.76
C ARG A 122 15.27 9.99 13.28
N LEU A 123 16.42 10.36 13.85
CA LEU A 123 16.60 10.41 15.31
C LEU A 123 15.60 11.32 16.03
N PHE A 124 15.37 12.53 15.52
CA PHE A 124 14.60 13.56 16.20
C PHE A 124 13.26 13.89 15.57
N PHE A 125 12.98 13.41 14.34
CA PHE A 125 11.80 13.79 13.60
C PHE A 125 11.07 12.56 13.05
N SER A 126 9.75 12.68 12.99
CA SER A 126 8.96 11.78 12.18
C SER A 126 9.25 12.05 10.71
N ASN A 127 9.48 10.97 9.96
CA ASN A 127 9.61 11.02 8.51
C ASN A 127 8.31 10.61 7.80
N ARG A 128 7.18 10.67 8.50
CA ARG A 128 5.86 10.23 8.04
C ARG A 128 5.47 10.78 6.66
N LYS A 129 5.79 12.05 6.37
CA LYS A 129 5.50 12.65 5.06
C LYS A 129 6.19 11.93 3.90
N TYR A 130 7.31 11.23 4.15
CA TYR A 130 8.02 10.46 3.15
C TYR A 130 7.50 9.02 2.99
N HIS A 131 6.49 8.65 3.76
CA HIS A 131 5.75 7.40 3.62
C HIS A 131 4.63 7.49 2.58
N ARG A 132 4.61 8.56 1.78
CA ARG A 132 3.66 8.82 0.68
C ARG A 132 4.43 9.15 -0.57
N GLU A 133 4.14 8.46 -1.68
CA GLU A 133 4.93 8.61 -2.92
C GLU A 133 4.34 9.60 -3.94
N PHE A 134 3.09 10.04 -3.75
CA PHE A 134 2.40 10.90 -4.72
C PHE A 134 2.16 12.34 -4.24
N TRP A 135 3.08 12.88 -3.44
CA TRP A 135 3.05 14.27 -3.06
C TRP A 135 3.25 15.20 -4.27
N ASP A 136 2.68 16.39 -4.23
CA ASP A 136 2.77 17.44 -5.26
C ASP A 136 4.21 17.92 -5.56
N TRP A 137 5.11 17.79 -4.59
CA TRP A 137 6.52 18.13 -4.76
C TRP A 137 7.39 17.00 -5.35
N ILE A 138 6.83 15.85 -5.61
CA ILE A 138 7.50 14.75 -6.32
C ILE A 138 7.50 15.07 -7.81
N PRO A 139 8.62 14.88 -8.53
CA PRO A 139 8.68 15.16 -9.97
C PRO A 139 7.63 14.35 -10.76
N ARG A 140 6.95 15.01 -11.71
CA ARG A 140 5.94 14.39 -12.59
C ARG A 140 6.41 13.08 -13.21
N GLN A 141 7.66 13.02 -13.70
CA GLN A 141 8.22 11.81 -14.26
C GLN A 141 8.23 10.63 -13.29
N THR A 142 8.39 10.89 -11.99
CA THR A 142 8.33 9.84 -10.95
C THR A 142 6.93 9.28 -10.80
N HIS A 143 5.88 10.11 -10.86
CA HIS A 143 4.50 9.64 -10.83
C HIS A 143 4.20 8.69 -12.00
N PHE A 144 4.59 9.08 -13.22
CA PHE A 144 4.43 8.25 -14.40
C PHE A 144 5.18 6.93 -14.31
N MET A 145 6.45 6.97 -13.87
CA MET A 145 7.28 5.78 -13.72
C MET A 145 6.71 4.83 -12.65
N HIS A 146 6.32 5.36 -11.48
CA HIS A 146 5.79 4.55 -10.39
C HIS A 146 4.45 3.90 -10.76
N ILE A 147 3.54 4.65 -11.38
CA ILE A 147 2.24 4.10 -11.81
C ILE A 147 2.44 3.06 -12.91
N LYS A 148 3.31 3.33 -13.89
CA LYS A 148 3.65 2.36 -14.93
C LYS A 148 4.15 1.04 -14.33
N GLN A 149 5.22 1.11 -13.54
CA GLN A 149 5.85 -0.10 -12.98
C GLN A 149 4.92 -0.86 -12.04
N SER A 150 4.13 -0.15 -11.21
CA SER A 150 3.18 -0.80 -10.33
C SER A 150 2.06 -1.50 -11.11
N GLN A 151 1.56 -0.88 -12.19
CA GLN A 151 0.57 -1.51 -13.07
C GLN A 151 1.13 -2.77 -13.73
N GLU A 152 2.34 -2.70 -14.29
CA GLU A 152 3.00 -3.85 -14.93
C GLU A 152 3.13 -5.01 -13.93
N ILE A 153 3.71 -4.79 -12.74
CA ILE A 153 3.89 -5.85 -11.74
C ILE A 153 2.55 -6.48 -11.32
N LEU A 154 1.54 -5.66 -11.04
CA LEU A 154 0.26 -6.16 -10.55
C LEU A 154 -0.55 -6.84 -11.65
N GLN A 155 -0.60 -6.27 -12.85
CA GLN A 155 -1.33 -6.86 -13.97
C GLN A 155 -0.71 -8.17 -14.43
N ASP A 156 0.63 -8.26 -14.50
CA ASP A 156 1.33 -9.48 -14.89
C ASP A 156 1.05 -10.61 -13.91
N TYR A 157 1.08 -10.33 -12.60
CA TYR A 157 0.85 -11.36 -11.60
C TYR A 157 -0.61 -11.78 -11.48
N PHE A 158 -1.53 -10.80 -11.38
CA PHE A 158 -2.96 -11.08 -11.20
C PHE A 158 -3.68 -11.44 -12.51
N GLU A 159 -3.02 -11.27 -13.65
CA GLU A 159 -3.56 -11.60 -15.00
C GLU A 159 -4.90 -10.90 -15.28
N THR A 160 -5.04 -9.67 -14.78
CA THR A 160 -6.27 -8.87 -14.91
C THR A 160 -5.96 -7.39 -15.03
N PRO A 161 -6.77 -6.61 -15.75
CA PRO A 161 -6.63 -5.16 -15.76
C PRO A 161 -6.85 -4.57 -14.35
N ILE A 162 -5.91 -3.78 -13.87
CA ILE A 162 -6.04 -3.02 -12.63
C ILE A 162 -6.55 -1.62 -12.98
N ILE A 163 -7.80 -1.32 -12.65
CA ILE A 163 -8.48 -0.09 -13.07
C ILE A 163 -8.71 0.91 -11.92
N THR A 164 -8.34 0.55 -10.71
CA THR A 164 -8.49 1.39 -9.52
C THR A 164 -7.12 1.71 -8.93
N LEU A 165 -6.86 2.99 -8.65
CA LEU A 165 -5.73 3.46 -7.86
C LEU A 165 -6.23 3.97 -6.51
N ILE A 166 -5.64 3.48 -5.44
CA ILE A 166 -5.80 4.02 -4.10
C ILE A 166 -4.48 4.68 -3.72
N PRO A 167 -4.34 6.01 -3.80
CA PRO A 167 -3.07 6.66 -3.54
C PRO A 167 -2.64 6.46 -2.07
N PRO A 168 -1.37 6.12 -1.80
CA PRO A 168 -0.84 5.96 -0.45
C PRO A 168 -1.20 7.13 0.47
N GLY A 169 -1.92 6.81 1.56
CA GLY A 169 -2.42 7.80 2.53
C GLY A 169 -3.39 8.82 1.96
N ASN A 170 -4.06 8.52 0.85
CA ASN A 170 -4.97 9.40 0.11
C ASN A 170 -4.30 10.72 -0.33
N VAL A 171 -3.00 10.66 -0.63
CA VAL A 171 -2.22 11.81 -1.12
C VAL A 171 -1.93 11.64 -2.59
N TYR A 172 -2.36 12.59 -3.39
CA TYR A 172 -2.15 12.62 -4.84
C TYR A 172 -2.09 14.07 -5.35
N SER A 173 -1.55 14.24 -6.55
CA SER A 173 -1.46 15.52 -7.26
C SER A 173 -2.15 15.41 -8.63
N SER A 174 -2.19 16.52 -9.37
CA SER A 174 -2.63 16.52 -10.78
C SER A 174 -1.79 15.56 -11.64
N ASP A 175 -0.48 15.50 -11.39
CA ASP A 175 0.43 14.61 -12.10
C ASP A 175 0.12 13.13 -11.84
N THR A 176 -0.33 12.81 -10.62
CA THR A 176 -0.80 11.46 -10.28
C THR A 176 -2.03 11.08 -11.09
N LEU A 177 -3.02 11.99 -11.17
CA LEU A 177 -4.26 11.76 -11.92
C LEU A 177 -4.00 11.61 -13.42
N GLU A 178 -3.12 12.45 -13.97
CA GLU A 178 -2.72 12.36 -15.36
C GLU A 178 -2.04 11.03 -15.68
N ALA A 179 -1.07 10.61 -14.85
CA ALA A 179 -0.39 9.34 -15.01
C ALA A 179 -1.35 8.15 -14.86
N ALA A 180 -2.25 8.19 -13.87
CA ALA A 180 -3.27 7.17 -13.67
C ALA A 180 -4.15 6.99 -14.92
N ASN A 181 -4.69 8.09 -15.45
CA ASN A 181 -5.49 8.08 -16.67
C ASN A 181 -4.69 7.54 -17.88
N TYR A 182 -3.42 7.97 -18.04
CA TYR A 182 -2.56 7.53 -19.14
C TYR A 182 -2.32 6.01 -19.13
N TYR A 183 -2.19 5.40 -17.96
CA TYR A 183 -1.99 3.95 -17.80
C TYR A 183 -3.30 3.16 -17.58
N GLY A 184 -4.45 3.72 -17.95
CA GLY A 184 -5.73 3.01 -18.02
C GLY A 184 -6.46 2.83 -16.68
N ILE A 185 -6.04 3.54 -15.63
CA ILE A 185 -6.76 3.59 -14.36
C ILE A 185 -8.00 4.48 -14.54
N LYS A 186 -9.15 3.99 -14.11
CA LYS A 186 -10.45 4.65 -14.28
C LYS A 186 -11.00 5.28 -13.01
N THR A 187 -10.50 4.84 -11.86
CA THR A 187 -10.95 5.29 -10.52
C THR A 187 -9.73 5.63 -9.66
N VAL A 188 -9.76 6.79 -9.03
CA VAL A 188 -8.74 7.25 -8.07
C VAL A 188 -9.42 7.69 -6.79
#